data_43a2fbacb4014119c97741cdba48cd7a
#
_entry.id   43a2fbacb4014119c97741cdba48cd7a
#
_cell.length_a   1.000
_cell.length_b   1.000
_cell.length_c   1.000
_cell.angle_alpha   90.00
_cell.angle_beta   90.00
_cell.angle_gamma   90.00
#
_symmetry.space_group_name_H-M   'P 1'
#
loop_
_entity.id
_entity.type
_entity.pdbx_description
1 polymer ?
#
loop_
_entity_poly.entity_id
_entity_poly.type
_entity_poly.pdbx_seq_one_letter_code
_entity_poly.pdbx_strand_id
1 'polypeptide(L)'
;MRYSTGGVRDYIPNGCGGPDLPATIDEVRGFQTWYSFAGHTAVTTWENGDVWGSDFRDGGDNDPSGGSELPEIYLFAGHGSCQNPPAATSPDFLIVCGNFGTPNTVNVGTQSRWGNAPGNLQFMFVDASCPMDLVSIGNNWFPVFRNLHMATGHSGTSNADALDSPDRGVNLAARTAGLPGFLAWLFPQQSVGDAWMDVGTIDIQSGCSAVAIAAGRTEAEAIDRRENERITDNRPDPIPNWFAWKWRTA
;
A
#
# COMPACT_ATOMS: atom_id res chain seq x y z
N MET A 1 -15.42 7.81 -2.02
CA MET A 1 -14.71 6.84 -1.14
C MET A 1 -13.93 7.59 -0.08
N ARG A 2 -13.58 6.94 0.99
CA ARG A 2 -12.73 7.49 2.06
C ARG A 2 -11.31 6.95 1.86
N TYR A 3 -10.32 7.77 2.12
CA TYR A 3 -8.92 7.37 2.04
C TYR A 3 -8.14 7.82 3.27
N SER A 4 -7.05 7.13 3.54
CA SER A 4 -6.04 7.51 4.53
C SER A 4 -4.64 7.34 3.99
N THR A 5 -3.69 8.00 4.62
CA THR A 5 -2.28 7.87 4.29
C THR A 5 -1.42 7.82 5.54
N GLY A 6 -0.31 7.11 5.47
CA GLY A 6 0.76 7.11 6.44
C GLY A 6 2.11 7.27 5.74
N GLY A 7 2.87 8.31 6.08
CA GLY A 7 4.19 8.54 5.51
C GLY A 7 5.25 8.74 6.58
N VAL A 8 6.37 8.00 6.51
CA VAL A 8 7.49 8.19 7.43
C VAL A 8 8.72 8.63 6.66
N ARG A 9 9.13 9.89 6.87
CA ARG A 9 10.35 10.49 6.32
C ARG A 9 11.47 10.51 7.35
N ASP A 10 11.16 11.05 8.51
CA ASP A 10 12.13 11.44 9.53
C ASP A 10 12.31 10.30 10.55
N TYR A 11 13.00 9.23 10.14
CA TYR A 11 13.23 8.06 10.99
C TYR A 11 14.22 8.33 12.12
N ILE A 12 15.33 9.02 11.83
CA ILE A 12 16.38 9.35 12.82
C ILE A 12 15.86 10.30 13.88
N PRO A 13 15.28 11.47 13.54
CA PRO A 13 14.75 12.40 14.53
C PRO A 13 13.65 11.82 15.42
N ASN A 14 12.85 10.90 14.89
CA ASN A 14 11.76 10.28 15.63
C ASN A 14 12.16 8.98 16.34
N GLY A 15 13.43 8.56 16.25
CA GLY A 15 13.92 7.33 16.87
C GLY A 15 13.31 6.04 16.30
N CYS A 16 12.79 6.07 15.07
CA CYS A 16 12.06 4.97 14.47
C CYS A 16 12.96 3.89 13.86
N GLY A 17 14.28 4.12 13.84
CA GLY A 17 15.26 3.22 13.22
C GLY A 17 15.30 3.30 11.70
N GLY A 18 16.48 3.28 11.12
CA GLY A 18 16.70 3.44 9.69
C GLY A 18 17.09 4.86 9.27
N PRO A 19 17.58 5.05 8.05
CA PRO A 19 17.89 6.36 7.50
C PRO A 19 16.61 7.13 7.17
N ASP A 20 16.72 8.47 7.09
CA ASP A 20 15.62 9.31 6.65
C ASP A 20 15.31 9.09 5.16
N LEU A 21 14.02 9.22 4.81
CA LEU A 21 13.50 9.08 3.45
C LEU A 21 12.93 10.42 2.98
N PRO A 22 13.69 11.28 2.31
CA PRO A 22 13.33 12.69 2.12
C PRO A 22 12.03 12.93 1.33
N ALA A 23 11.62 12.02 0.47
CA ALA A 23 10.50 12.23 -0.44
C ALA A 23 9.17 11.60 -0.01
N THR A 24 9.14 10.72 0.99
CA THR A 24 7.92 9.96 1.35
C THR A 24 6.74 10.85 1.77
N ILE A 25 7.01 11.97 2.45
CA ILE A 25 5.93 12.89 2.85
C ILE A 25 5.35 13.62 1.63
N ASP A 26 6.19 14.01 0.68
CA ASP A 26 5.72 14.68 -0.54
C ASP A 26 4.91 13.71 -1.40
N GLU A 27 5.28 12.43 -1.43
CA GLU A 27 4.52 11.37 -2.09
C GLU A 27 3.11 11.22 -1.50
N VAL A 28 3.00 11.04 -0.18
CA VAL A 28 1.68 10.89 0.45
C VAL A 28 0.82 12.15 0.32
N ARG A 29 1.41 13.35 0.37
CA ARG A 29 0.72 14.63 0.17
C ARG A 29 0.26 14.81 -1.28
N GLY A 30 1.07 14.36 -2.25
CA GLY A 30 0.69 14.32 -3.65
C GLY A 30 -0.53 13.44 -3.88
N PHE A 31 -0.54 12.25 -3.32
CA PHE A 31 -1.68 11.33 -3.34
C PHE A 31 -2.93 11.98 -2.71
N GLN A 32 -2.82 12.54 -1.52
CA GLN A 32 -3.92 13.23 -0.82
C GLN A 32 -4.53 14.36 -1.66
N THR A 33 -3.67 15.17 -2.30
CA THR A 33 -4.11 16.30 -3.11
C THR A 33 -5.01 15.85 -4.26
N TRP A 34 -4.61 14.82 -5.01
CA TRP A 34 -5.37 14.32 -6.15
C TRP A 34 -6.64 13.56 -5.74
N TYR A 35 -6.58 12.79 -4.66
CA TYR A 35 -7.79 12.13 -4.13
C TYR A 35 -8.83 13.13 -3.62
N SER A 36 -8.39 14.15 -2.88
CA SER A 36 -9.27 15.24 -2.44
C SER A 36 -9.86 16.00 -3.64
N PHE A 37 -9.04 16.28 -4.67
CA PHE A 37 -9.51 16.94 -5.89
C PHE A 37 -10.54 16.09 -6.65
N ALA A 38 -10.41 14.78 -6.65
CA ALA A 38 -11.39 13.85 -7.22
C ALA A 38 -12.67 13.73 -6.39
N GLY A 39 -12.77 14.39 -5.24
CA GLY A 39 -13.93 14.38 -4.37
C GLY A 39 -13.98 13.24 -3.35
N HIS A 40 -12.86 12.56 -3.14
CA HIS A 40 -12.72 11.58 -2.06
C HIS A 40 -12.46 12.28 -0.72
N THR A 41 -12.80 11.63 0.40
CA THR A 41 -12.70 12.20 1.74
C THR A 41 -11.53 11.59 2.50
N ALA A 42 -10.63 12.44 3.01
CA ALA A 42 -9.58 12.01 3.92
C ALA A 42 -10.17 11.62 5.29
N VAL A 43 -9.72 10.49 5.83
CA VAL A 43 -10.06 10.04 7.18
C VAL A 43 -8.90 10.35 8.12
N THR A 44 -7.71 9.82 7.82
CA THR A 44 -6.48 10.08 8.58
C THR A 44 -5.34 10.38 7.62
N THR A 45 -4.44 11.26 8.05
CA THR A 45 -3.24 11.64 7.31
C THR A 45 -2.10 11.71 8.30
N TRP A 46 -1.47 10.54 8.55
CA TRP A 46 -0.39 10.45 9.52
C TRP A 46 0.97 10.66 8.89
N GLU A 47 1.84 11.35 9.58
CA GLU A 47 3.19 11.63 9.13
C GLU A 47 4.21 11.34 10.25
N ASN A 48 5.34 10.77 9.89
CA ASN A 48 6.48 10.54 10.77
C ASN A 48 6.12 9.81 12.08
N GLY A 49 6.31 10.47 13.22
CA GLY A 49 6.09 9.91 14.55
C GLY A 49 4.65 9.51 14.87
N ASP A 50 3.69 9.90 14.03
CA ASP A 50 2.28 9.54 14.19
C ASP A 50 1.89 8.27 13.42
N VAL A 51 2.81 7.66 12.67
CA VAL A 51 2.60 6.39 11.94
C VAL A 51 3.08 5.24 12.81
N TRP A 52 2.16 4.57 13.47
CA TRP A 52 2.50 3.54 14.47
C TRP A 52 2.27 2.12 13.96
N GLY A 53 2.99 1.16 14.53
CA GLY A 53 2.79 -0.25 14.20
C GLY A 53 1.40 -0.78 14.55
N SER A 54 0.75 -0.23 15.57
CA SER A 54 -0.65 -0.53 15.91
C SER A 54 -1.62 -0.21 14.77
N ASP A 55 -1.32 0.78 13.93
CA ASP A 55 -2.17 1.16 12.82
C ASP A 55 -2.30 0.06 11.76
N PHE A 56 -1.38 -0.88 11.74
CA PHE A 56 -1.28 -1.96 10.75
C PHE A 56 -1.51 -3.36 11.31
N ARG A 57 -1.62 -3.50 12.64
CA ARG A 57 -1.77 -4.80 13.31
C ARG A 57 -3.23 -5.15 13.54
N ASP A 58 -3.55 -6.43 13.38
CA ASP A 58 -4.84 -7.00 13.76
C ASP A 58 -5.07 -6.83 15.26
N GLY A 59 -6.24 -6.32 15.66
CA GLY A 59 -6.58 -6.01 17.04
C GLY A 59 -5.86 -4.80 17.65
N GLY A 60 -5.15 -4.01 16.82
CA GLY A 60 -4.61 -2.70 17.18
C GLY A 60 -5.55 -1.57 16.74
N ASP A 61 -4.99 -0.37 16.50
CA ASP A 61 -5.76 0.79 16.02
C ASP A 61 -6.24 0.64 14.57
N ASN A 62 -5.81 -0.40 13.87
CA ASN A 62 -6.37 -0.85 12.59
C ASN A 62 -7.73 -1.56 12.75
N ASP A 63 -8.14 -1.88 13.97
CA ASP A 63 -9.49 -2.29 14.30
C ASP A 63 -10.49 -1.18 13.90
N PRO A 64 -11.76 -1.50 13.59
CA PRO A 64 -12.77 -0.57 13.00
C PRO A 64 -12.99 0.76 13.70
N SER A 65 -12.40 0.95 14.86
CA SER A 65 -12.39 2.20 15.59
C SER A 65 -11.26 3.17 15.18
N GLY A 66 -10.30 2.75 14.34
CA GLY A 66 -9.14 3.55 13.95
C GLY A 66 -8.21 2.84 12.95
N GLY A 67 -7.04 3.40 12.70
CA GLY A 67 -5.99 2.78 11.91
C GLY A 67 -6.23 2.65 10.41
N SER A 68 -5.52 1.73 9.79
CA SER A 68 -5.56 1.49 8.35
C SER A 68 -6.86 0.85 7.85
N GLU A 69 -7.68 0.28 8.75
CA GLU A 69 -8.94 -0.38 8.41
C GLU A 69 -10.11 0.60 8.22
N LEU A 70 -10.00 1.83 8.72
CA LEU A 70 -11.10 2.78 8.70
C LEU A 70 -11.49 3.31 7.30
N PRO A 71 -10.53 3.61 6.39
CA PRO A 71 -10.81 4.03 5.01
C PRO A 71 -11.06 2.84 4.07
N GLU A 72 -11.59 3.11 2.89
CA GLU A 72 -11.62 2.14 1.79
C GLU A 72 -10.26 2.00 1.08
N ILE A 73 -9.41 3.03 1.18
CA ILE A 73 -8.12 3.11 0.51
C ILE A 73 -7.07 3.60 1.50
N TYR A 74 -5.94 2.90 1.56
CA TYR A 74 -4.79 3.32 2.36
C TYR A 74 -3.51 3.34 1.53
N LEU A 75 -2.73 4.41 1.62
CA LEU A 75 -1.35 4.49 1.13
C LEU A 75 -0.38 4.58 2.31
N PHE A 76 0.53 3.65 2.40
CA PHE A 76 1.73 3.74 3.24
C PHE A 76 2.96 4.00 2.38
N ALA A 77 3.78 4.99 2.77
CA ALA A 77 5.10 5.25 2.19
C ALA A 77 6.15 5.30 3.30
N GLY A 78 7.19 4.48 3.18
CA GLY A 78 8.20 4.37 4.22
C GLY A 78 9.21 3.24 4.01
N HIS A 79 9.88 2.83 5.06
CA HIS A 79 10.78 1.68 5.01
C HIS A 79 10.04 0.35 5.06
N GLY A 80 10.60 -0.62 4.33
CA GLY A 80 10.35 -2.04 4.48
C GLY A 80 11.67 -2.78 4.67
N SER A 81 11.61 -4.04 5.02
CA SER A 81 12.81 -4.86 5.23
C SER A 81 12.88 -6.01 4.24
N CYS A 82 14.00 -6.06 3.50
CA CYS A 82 14.36 -7.18 2.66
C CYS A 82 15.19 -8.19 3.45
N GLN A 83 14.84 -9.45 3.36
CA GLN A 83 15.76 -10.51 3.76
C GLN A 83 16.64 -10.91 2.57
N ASN A 84 17.93 -11.03 2.80
CA ASN A 84 18.89 -11.43 1.76
C ASN A 84 19.76 -12.63 2.22
N PRO A 85 19.66 -13.79 1.55
CA PRO A 85 18.75 -14.11 0.46
C PRO A 85 17.28 -14.28 0.93
N PRO A 86 16.30 -13.98 0.06
CA PRO A 86 14.91 -14.22 0.37
C PRO A 86 14.62 -15.72 0.44
N ALA A 87 13.77 -16.13 1.38
CA ALA A 87 13.28 -17.50 1.49
C ALA A 87 11.75 -17.50 1.60
N ALA A 88 11.12 -18.61 1.25
CA ALA A 88 9.64 -18.73 1.30
C ALA A 88 9.05 -18.45 2.70
N THR A 89 9.84 -18.62 3.74
CA THR A 89 9.45 -18.35 5.13
C THR A 89 9.99 -17.02 5.68
N SER A 90 10.67 -16.23 4.83
CA SER A 90 11.16 -14.90 5.24
C SER A 90 9.98 -13.98 5.50
N PRO A 91 9.91 -13.33 6.67
CA PRO A 91 8.81 -12.40 6.94
C PRO A 91 8.98 -11.09 6.18
N ASP A 92 7.87 -10.55 5.70
CA ASP A 92 7.80 -9.21 5.12
C ASP A 92 7.47 -8.21 6.23
N PHE A 93 8.26 -7.14 6.34
CA PHE A 93 8.11 -6.14 7.38
C PHE A 93 7.83 -4.76 6.80
N LEU A 94 6.92 -4.03 7.47
CA LEU A 94 6.86 -2.57 7.41
C LEU A 94 7.63 -2.00 8.60
N ILE A 95 8.45 -1.00 8.36
CA ILE A 95 9.18 -0.27 9.41
C ILE A 95 8.49 1.07 9.60
N VAL A 96 7.89 1.23 10.75
CA VAL A 96 7.11 2.41 11.14
C VAL A 96 7.66 2.98 12.44
N CYS A 97 7.14 4.10 12.87
CA CYS A 97 7.46 4.63 14.18
C CYS A 97 6.69 3.87 15.27
N GLY A 98 7.28 3.76 16.44
CA GLY A 98 6.59 3.26 17.63
C GLY A 98 6.07 4.42 18.47
N ASN A 99 5.15 4.15 19.36
CA ASN A 99 4.84 5.08 20.44
C ASN A 99 6.13 5.46 21.16
N PHE A 100 6.42 6.75 21.25
CA PHE A 100 7.57 7.28 21.99
C PHE A 100 8.97 6.88 21.49
N GLY A 101 9.17 6.85 20.16
CA GLY A 101 10.52 6.76 19.59
C GLY A 101 11.17 5.40 19.69
N THR A 102 10.42 4.33 19.80
CA THR A 102 10.94 2.97 19.65
C THR A 102 10.79 2.50 18.21
N PRO A 103 11.83 1.89 17.58
CA PRO A 103 11.67 1.25 16.30
C PRO A 103 10.53 0.23 16.37
N ASN A 104 9.61 0.32 15.45
CA ASN A 104 8.48 -0.59 15.40
C ASN A 104 8.38 -1.24 14.04
N THR A 105 8.42 -2.57 14.01
CA THR A 105 8.26 -3.35 12.80
C THR A 105 6.94 -4.10 12.83
N VAL A 106 6.23 -4.06 11.73
CA VAL A 106 5.01 -4.86 11.53
C VAL A 106 5.35 -6.04 10.63
N ASN A 107 5.26 -7.25 11.17
CA ASN A 107 5.30 -8.46 10.36
C ASN A 107 3.95 -8.62 9.68
N VAL A 108 3.90 -8.33 8.38
CA VAL A 108 2.66 -8.29 7.60
C VAL A 108 1.91 -9.63 7.69
N GLY A 109 2.59 -10.73 7.44
CA GLY A 109 1.96 -12.06 7.38
C GLY A 109 1.37 -12.56 8.69
N THR A 110 1.96 -12.18 9.83
CA THR A 110 1.55 -12.68 11.14
C THR A 110 0.75 -11.70 11.96
N GLN A 111 0.91 -10.39 11.71
CA GLN A 111 0.33 -9.34 12.54
C GLN A 111 -0.78 -8.54 11.84
N SER A 112 -0.89 -8.60 10.50
CA SER A 112 -1.89 -7.83 9.77
C SER A 112 -3.03 -8.72 9.26
N ARG A 113 -4.27 -8.19 9.31
CA ARG A 113 -5.50 -8.82 8.79
C ARG A 113 -6.40 -7.70 8.29
N TRP A 114 -6.34 -7.43 7.00
CA TRP A 114 -7.00 -6.26 6.42
C TRP A 114 -8.30 -6.59 5.69
N GLY A 115 -9.26 -5.66 5.77
CA GLY A 115 -10.61 -5.82 5.27
C GLY A 115 -11.52 -6.55 6.27
N ASN A 116 -11.17 -6.62 7.56
CA ASN A 116 -12.04 -7.19 8.60
C ASN A 116 -13.32 -6.36 8.76
N ALA A 117 -14.45 -7.04 8.95
CA ALA A 117 -15.67 -6.35 9.33
C ALA A 117 -15.58 -5.90 10.81
N PRO A 118 -16.01 -4.65 11.15
CA PRO A 118 -16.66 -3.67 10.31
C PRO A 118 -15.69 -2.72 9.57
N GLY A 119 -14.43 -3.10 9.37
CA GLY A 119 -13.46 -2.37 8.56
C GLY A 119 -13.93 -2.22 7.11
N ASN A 120 -13.37 -1.23 6.42
CA ASN A 120 -13.76 -0.88 5.06
C ASN A 120 -12.61 -0.96 4.07
N LEU A 121 -11.41 -1.36 4.51
CA LEU A 121 -10.22 -1.34 3.66
C LEU A 121 -10.37 -2.31 2.49
N GLN A 122 -10.44 -1.75 1.30
CA GLN A 122 -10.52 -2.49 0.04
C GLN A 122 -9.18 -2.50 -0.71
N PHE A 123 -8.44 -1.38 -0.64
CA PHE A 123 -7.20 -1.22 -1.37
C PHE A 123 -6.07 -0.73 -0.45
N MET A 124 -4.98 -1.50 -0.42
CA MET A 124 -3.77 -1.17 0.34
C MET A 124 -2.59 -0.96 -0.61
N PHE A 125 -2.06 0.25 -0.64
CA PHE A 125 -0.84 0.60 -1.36
C PHE A 125 0.32 0.69 -0.36
N VAL A 126 1.42 -0.02 -0.64
CA VAL A 126 2.59 -0.05 0.23
C VAL A 126 3.83 0.32 -0.57
N ASP A 127 4.21 1.59 -0.53
CA ASP A 127 5.47 2.06 -1.09
C ASP A 127 6.60 1.96 -0.05
N ALA A 128 7.20 0.80 -0.03
CA ALA A 128 8.30 0.46 0.86
C ALA A 128 9.18 -0.61 0.19
N SER A 129 10.42 -0.77 0.67
CA SER A 129 11.29 -1.83 0.18
C SER A 129 10.82 -3.20 0.65
N CYS A 130 10.69 -4.14 -0.29
CA CYS A 130 10.42 -5.57 -0.03
C CYS A 130 9.17 -5.97 0.75
N PRO A 131 8.10 -5.18 0.85
CA PRO A 131 6.92 -5.63 1.60
C PRO A 131 6.19 -6.78 0.89
N MET A 132 6.50 -7.06 -0.39
CA MET A 132 5.89 -8.12 -1.20
C MET A 132 6.94 -8.95 -1.92
N ASP A 133 7.83 -9.61 -1.17
CA ASP A 133 8.82 -10.49 -1.78
C ASP A 133 8.12 -11.64 -2.52
N LEU A 134 8.43 -11.78 -3.82
CA LEU A 134 7.80 -12.79 -4.68
C LEU A 134 8.03 -14.22 -4.20
N VAL A 135 9.12 -14.49 -3.49
CA VAL A 135 9.44 -15.83 -2.97
C VAL A 135 8.57 -16.19 -1.77
N SER A 136 8.24 -15.22 -0.92
CA SER A 136 7.47 -15.40 0.32
C SER A 136 6.00 -14.97 0.22
N ILE A 137 5.58 -14.46 -0.94
CA ILE A 137 4.29 -13.77 -1.13
C ILE A 137 3.10 -14.58 -0.64
N GLY A 138 3.04 -15.88 -0.93
CA GLY A 138 1.94 -16.73 -0.50
C GLY A 138 1.86 -16.90 1.02
N ASN A 139 3.01 -17.02 1.70
CA ASN A 139 3.06 -17.21 3.14
C ASN A 139 2.78 -15.92 3.92
N ASN A 140 3.23 -14.78 3.39
CA ASN A 140 3.11 -13.51 4.09
C ASN A 140 1.83 -12.75 3.75
N TRP A 141 1.38 -12.79 2.49
CA TRP A 141 0.28 -11.92 2.06
C TRP A 141 -1.09 -12.60 2.03
N PHE A 142 -1.18 -13.88 1.67
CA PHE A 142 -2.50 -14.54 1.65
C PHE A 142 -3.21 -14.51 3.01
N PRO A 143 -2.54 -14.69 4.15
CA PRO A 143 -3.18 -14.57 5.46
C PRO A 143 -3.70 -13.17 5.79
N VAL A 144 -3.16 -12.12 5.15
CA VAL A 144 -3.52 -10.71 5.41
C VAL A 144 -4.93 -10.41 4.93
N PHE A 145 -5.33 -11.01 3.82
CA PHE A 145 -6.62 -10.74 3.19
C PHE A 145 -7.78 -11.31 4.02
N ARG A 146 -8.71 -10.45 4.41
CA ARG A 146 -10.03 -10.82 4.96
C ARG A 146 -11.12 -10.47 3.95
N ASN A 147 -11.40 -9.19 3.75
CA ASN A 147 -12.24 -8.67 2.69
C ASN A 147 -11.47 -7.66 1.81
N LEU A 148 -10.15 -7.59 1.98
CA LEU A 148 -9.30 -6.75 1.16
C LEU A 148 -9.40 -7.20 -0.31
N HIS A 149 -9.63 -6.25 -1.21
CA HIS A 149 -9.74 -6.52 -2.65
C HIS A 149 -8.38 -6.68 -3.29
N MET A 150 -7.47 -5.72 -3.02
CA MET A 150 -6.13 -5.71 -3.59
C MET A 150 -5.13 -5.07 -2.65
N ALA A 151 -3.93 -5.62 -2.64
CA ALA A 151 -2.74 -5.01 -2.04
C ALA A 151 -1.66 -4.85 -3.11
N THR A 152 -0.89 -3.76 -3.00
CA THR A 152 0.23 -3.47 -3.89
C THR A 152 1.48 -3.12 -3.10
N GLY A 153 2.65 -3.39 -3.67
CA GLY A 153 3.93 -3.09 -3.03
C GLY A 153 5.12 -3.44 -3.92
N HIS A 154 6.27 -3.63 -3.33
CA HIS A 154 7.50 -3.94 -4.04
C HIS A 154 8.13 -5.25 -3.59
N SER A 155 8.67 -6.01 -4.55
CA SER A 155 9.66 -7.06 -4.32
C SER A 155 11.03 -6.47 -4.64
N GLY A 156 11.93 -6.43 -3.66
CA GLY A 156 13.22 -5.74 -3.78
C GLY A 156 13.20 -4.31 -3.25
N THR A 157 14.33 -3.62 -3.37
CA THR A 157 14.53 -2.29 -2.79
C THR A 157 13.86 -1.20 -3.62
N SER A 158 12.89 -0.52 -3.05
CA SER A 158 12.34 0.73 -3.57
C SER A 158 13.17 1.91 -3.07
N ASN A 159 13.40 2.90 -3.91
CA ASN A 159 14.04 4.15 -3.53
C ASN A 159 12.98 5.20 -3.19
N ALA A 160 13.20 5.95 -2.12
CA ALA A 160 12.48 7.20 -1.84
C ALA A 160 13.39 8.39 -2.24
N ASP A 161 13.70 8.49 -3.54
CA ASP A 161 14.52 9.57 -4.08
C ASP A 161 13.73 10.87 -4.10
N ALA A 162 14.41 11.99 -3.79
CA ALA A 162 13.80 13.30 -3.74
C ALA A 162 13.33 13.82 -5.13
N LEU A 163 13.80 13.23 -6.22
CA LEU A 163 13.46 13.68 -7.57
C LEU A 163 12.18 13.07 -8.11
N ASP A 164 11.97 11.76 -7.90
CA ASP A 164 10.93 11.03 -8.61
C ASP A 164 9.88 10.41 -7.67
N SER A 165 10.21 10.17 -6.38
CA SER A 165 9.24 9.62 -5.42
C SER A 165 8.00 10.48 -5.20
N PRO A 166 8.04 11.83 -5.17
CA PRO A 166 6.84 12.65 -5.09
C PRO A 166 5.88 12.37 -6.25
N ASP A 167 6.42 12.06 -7.42
CA ASP A 167 5.64 11.78 -8.62
C ASP A 167 4.88 10.45 -8.54
N ARG A 168 5.37 9.46 -7.76
CA ARG A 168 4.64 8.20 -7.57
C ARG A 168 3.28 8.41 -6.95
N GLY A 169 3.20 9.12 -5.83
CA GLY A 169 1.94 9.40 -5.16
C GLY A 169 0.96 10.19 -6.04
N VAL A 170 1.46 11.22 -6.72
CA VAL A 170 0.70 12.02 -7.68
C VAL A 170 0.19 11.16 -8.84
N ASN A 171 1.08 10.41 -9.49
CA ASN A 171 0.75 9.58 -10.65
C ASN A 171 -0.19 8.43 -10.28
N LEU A 172 0.01 7.79 -9.13
CA LEU A 172 -0.90 6.75 -8.64
C LEU A 172 -2.31 7.30 -8.44
N ALA A 173 -2.42 8.44 -7.74
CA ALA A 173 -3.69 9.08 -7.51
C ALA A 173 -4.36 9.56 -8.79
N ALA A 174 -3.63 10.19 -9.71
CA ALA A 174 -4.16 10.64 -10.99
C ALA A 174 -4.74 9.49 -11.83
N ARG A 175 -4.15 8.30 -11.74
CA ARG A 175 -4.58 7.11 -12.48
C ARG A 175 -5.71 6.33 -11.79
N THR A 176 -5.80 6.40 -10.46
CA THR A 176 -6.76 5.58 -9.69
C THR A 176 -7.97 6.37 -9.19
N ALA A 177 -7.85 7.68 -8.92
CA ALA A 177 -8.88 8.44 -8.22
C ALA A 177 -10.17 8.72 -9.03
N GLY A 178 -10.18 8.48 -10.33
CA GLY A 178 -11.38 8.78 -11.15
C GLY A 178 -11.63 10.28 -11.27
N LEU A 179 -10.68 11.01 -11.85
CA LEU A 179 -10.70 12.47 -11.96
C LEU A 179 -11.91 12.99 -12.74
N PRO A 180 -12.50 14.12 -12.33
CA PRO A 180 -13.70 14.65 -12.98
C PRO A 180 -13.39 15.43 -14.27
N GLY A 181 -14.42 15.54 -15.13
CA GLY A 181 -14.43 16.44 -16.28
C GLY A 181 -13.36 16.11 -17.33
N PHE A 182 -12.71 17.15 -17.89
CA PHE A 182 -11.72 16.97 -18.94
C PHE A 182 -10.43 16.27 -18.45
N LEU A 183 -10.16 16.30 -17.15
CA LEU A 183 -9.02 15.59 -16.57
C LEU A 183 -9.19 14.07 -16.67
N ALA A 184 -10.42 13.55 -16.65
CA ALA A 184 -10.69 12.14 -16.89
C ALA A 184 -10.27 11.70 -18.32
N TRP A 185 -10.29 12.63 -19.29
CA TRP A 185 -9.79 12.37 -20.63
C TRP A 185 -8.26 12.38 -20.71
N LEU A 186 -7.60 13.27 -19.97
CA LEU A 186 -6.13 13.35 -19.91
C LEU A 186 -5.53 12.22 -19.09
N PHE A 187 -6.19 11.86 -18.01
CA PHE A 187 -5.78 10.81 -17.07
C PHE A 187 -6.93 9.80 -16.92
N PRO A 188 -7.13 8.92 -17.89
CA PRO A 188 -8.18 7.92 -17.81
C PRO A 188 -7.92 6.99 -16.61
N GLN A 189 -8.98 6.75 -15.84
CA GLN A 189 -8.88 5.85 -14.71
C GLN A 189 -8.46 4.44 -15.14
N GLN A 190 -7.39 3.97 -14.54
CA GLN A 190 -6.86 2.62 -14.75
C GLN A 190 -7.40 1.64 -13.69
N SER A 191 -7.23 0.35 -13.93
CA SER A 191 -7.31 -0.64 -12.86
C SER A 191 -6.23 -0.37 -11.81
N VAL A 192 -6.51 -0.74 -10.56
CA VAL A 192 -5.56 -0.54 -9.44
C VAL A 192 -4.24 -1.25 -9.72
N GLY A 193 -4.33 -2.49 -10.23
CA GLY A 193 -3.15 -3.27 -10.55
C GLY A 193 -2.30 -2.66 -11.66
N ASP A 194 -2.91 -2.14 -12.74
CA ASP A 194 -2.17 -1.52 -13.84
C ASP A 194 -1.57 -0.17 -13.45
N ALA A 195 -2.33 0.63 -12.71
CA ALA A 195 -1.84 1.89 -12.18
C ALA A 195 -0.59 1.69 -11.34
N TRP A 196 -0.59 0.65 -10.46
CA TRP A 196 0.59 0.32 -9.66
C TRP A 196 1.75 -0.19 -10.51
N MET A 197 1.50 -1.05 -11.52
CA MET A 197 2.55 -1.49 -12.43
C MET A 197 3.22 -0.33 -13.16
N ASP A 198 2.46 0.71 -13.51
CA ASP A 198 2.99 1.86 -14.22
C ASP A 198 3.78 2.82 -13.32
N VAL A 199 3.35 3.02 -12.08
CA VAL A 199 4.00 3.98 -11.18
C VAL A 199 5.01 3.34 -10.24
N GLY A 200 4.78 2.12 -9.82
CA GLY A 200 5.66 1.37 -8.91
C GLY A 200 6.99 0.95 -9.56
N THR A 201 7.14 1.13 -10.88
CA THR A 201 8.43 0.96 -11.59
C THR A 201 9.18 2.27 -11.80
N ILE A 202 8.62 3.40 -11.36
CA ILE A 202 9.33 4.68 -11.37
C ILE A 202 10.32 4.64 -10.21
N ASP A 203 11.59 4.90 -10.48
CA ASP A 203 12.69 5.02 -9.49
C ASP A 203 12.94 3.80 -8.60
N ILE A 204 12.70 2.62 -9.08
CA ILE A 204 13.12 1.43 -8.35
C ILE A 204 14.51 0.96 -8.79
N GLN A 205 15.24 0.36 -7.86
CA GLN A 205 16.56 -0.20 -8.16
C GLN A 205 16.43 -1.39 -9.11
N SER A 206 17.48 -1.58 -9.93
CA SER A 206 17.59 -2.77 -10.79
C SER A 206 17.39 -4.05 -9.96
N GLY A 207 16.48 -4.91 -10.42
CA GLY A 207 16.10 -6.14 -9.72
C GLY A 207 14.94 -6.00 -8.74
N CYS A 208 14.41 -4.79 -8.53
CA CYS A 208 13.14 -4.58 -7.85
C CYS A 208 11.96 -4.76 -8.82
N SER A 209 10.82 -5.12 -8.32
CA SER A 209 9.57 -5.24 -9.09
C SER A 209 8.41 -4.61 -8.35
N ALA A 210 7.57 -3.89 -9.09
CA ALA A 210 6.23 -3.56 -8.62
C ALA A 210 5.39 -4.84 -8.57
N VAL A 211 4.61 -5.04 -7.52
CA VAL A 211 3.78 -6.24 -7.28
C VAL A 211 2.37 -5.84 -6.93
N ALA A 212 1.37 -6.54 -7.46
CA ALA A 212 -0.03 -6.41 -7.06
C ALA A 212 -0.64 -7.79 -6.82
N ILE A 213 -1.39 -7.95 -5.73
CA ILE A 213 -2.10 -9.17 -5.34
C ILE A 213 -3.58 -8.84 -5.19
N ALA A 214 -4.44 -9.61 -5.82
CA ALA A 214 -5.89 -9.52 -5.66
C ALA A 214 -6.46 -10.81 -5.11
N ALA A 215 -7.52 -10.71 -4.31
CA ALA A 215 -8.27 -11.84 -3.77
C ALA A 215 -9.60 -12.03 -4.50
N GLY A 216 -10.10 -13.24 -4.51
CA GLY A 216 -11.41 -13.57 -5.07
C GLY A 216 -11.98 -14.86 -4.48
N ARG A 217 -13.27 -15.07 -4.67
CA ARG A 217 -13.95 -16.31 -4.30
C ARG A 217 -13.54 -17.46 -5.21
N THR A 218 -13.23 -17.15 -6.47
CA THR A 218 -12.77 -18.05 -7.50
C THR A 218 -11.50 -17.53 -8.15
N GLU A 219 -10.77 -18.40 -8.85
CA GLU A 219 -9.58 -18.01 -9.62
C GLU A 219 -9.92 -16.93 -10.65
N ALA A 220 -11.00 -17.10 -11.39
CA ALA A 220 -11.45 -16.15 -12.39
C ALA A 220 -11.76 -14.78 -11.78
N GLU A 221 -12.40 -14.72 -10.60
CA GLU A 221 -12.66 -13.47 -9.88
C GLU A 221 -11.37 -12.80 -9.43
N ALA A 222 -10.42 -13.55 -8.85
CA ALA A 222 -9.13 -13.00 -8.43
C ALA A 222 -8.34 -12.43 -9.60
N ILE A 223 -8.34 -13.12 -10.75
CA ILE A 223 -7.71 -12.64 -11.99
C ILE A 223 -8.42 -11.38 -12.50
N ASP A 224 -9.75 -11.37 -12.56
CA ASP A 224 -10.53 -10.22 -13.03
C ASP A 224 -10.31 -8.98 -12.16
N ARG A 225 -10.28 -9.13 -10.83
CA ARG A 225 -9.94 -8.03 -9.92
C ARG A 225 -8.54 -7.50 -10.19
N ARG A 226 -7.55 -8.38 -10.27
CA ARG A 226 -6.17 -8.00 -10.53
C ARG A 226 -6.01 -7.19 -11.81
N GLU A 227 -6.72 -7.55 -12.88
CA GLU A 227 -6.58 -6.90 -14.20
C GLU A 227 -7.49 -5.70 -14.38
N ASN A 228 -8.70 -5.72 -13.81
CA ASN A 228 -9.76 -4.81 -14.24
C ASN A 228 -10.33 -3.95 -13.10
N GLU A 229 -10.14 -4.31 -11.83
CA GLU A 229 -10.81 -3.61 -10.74
C GLU A 229 -10.25 -2.20 -10.54
N ARG A 230 -11.16 -1.24 -10.54
CA ARG A 230 -10.89 0.18 -10.25
C ARG A 230 -11.39 0.52 -8.87
N ILE A 231 -10.81 1.53 -8.25
CA ILE A 231 -11.27 1.95 -6.91
C ILE A 231 -12.72 2.44 -6.89
N THR A 232 -13.23 2.90 -8.01
CA THR A 232 -14.62 3.39 -8.14
C THR A 232 -15.62 2.28 -8.46
N ASP A 233 -15.15 1.05 -8.69
CA ASP A 233 -16.04 -0.09 -8.90
C ASP A 233 -16.70 -0.45 -7.58
N ASN A 234 -18.03 -0.51 -7.56
CA ASN A 234 -18.77 -0.95 -6.38
C ASN A 234 -18.88 -2.48 -6.36
N ARG A 235 -17.72 -3.14 -6.27
CA ARG A 235 -17.67 -4.61 -6.20
C ARG A 235 -17.90 -5.08 -4.77
N PRO A 236 -18.58 -6.22 -4.58
CA PRO A 236 -18.73 -6.81 -3.25
C PRO A 236 -17.36 -7.27 -2.72
N ASP A 237 -17.20 -7.26 -1.40
CA ASP A 237 -16.01 -7.76 -0.74
C ASP A 237 -15.73 -9.22 -1.15
N PRO A 238 -14.48 -9.56 -1.44
CA PRO A 238 -14.10 -10.91 -1.81
C PRO A 238 -14.19 -11.86 -0.60
N ILE A 239 -14.53 -13.11 -0.86
CA ILE A 239 -14.17 -14.19 0.06
C ILE A 239 -12.81 -14.69 -0.42
N PRO A 240 -11.72 -14.54 0.34
CA PRO A 240 -10.36 -14.75 -0.15
C PRO A 240 -10.01 -16.25 -0.20
N ASN A 241 -10.62 -16.97 -1.13
CA ASN A 241 -10.34 -18.39 -1.40
C ASN A 241 -9.26 -18.57 -2.47
N TRP A 242 -9.10 -17.58 -3.33
CA TRP A 242 -8.15 -17.58 -4.43
C TRP A 242 -7.40 -16.26 -4.48
N PHE A 243 -6.14 -16.32 -4.94
CA PHE A 243 -5.28 -15.16 -5.09
C PHE A 243 -4.67 -15.14 -6.49
N ALA A 244 -4.63 -13.96 -7.10
CA ALA A 244 -3.94 -13.71 -8.35
C ALA A 244 -2.99 -12.54 -8.14
N TRP A 245 -1.74 -12.69 -8.58
CA TRP A 245 -0.75 -11.61 -8.51
C TRP A 245 -0.08 -11.38 -9.84
N LYS A 246 0.42 -10.17 -10.02
CA LYS A 246 1.26 -9.79 -11.15
C LYS A 246 2.41 -8.93 -10.65
N TRP A 247 3.45 -8.87 -11.47
CA TRP A 247 4.61 -8.02 -11.19
C TRP A 247 5.19 -7.47 -12.47
N ARG A 248 5.92 -6.36 -12.36
CA ARG A 248 6.69 -5.75 -13.43
C ARG A 248 8.04 -5.33 -12.85
N THR A 249 9.11 -5.80 -13.46
CA THR A 249 10.48 -5.39 -13.13
C THR A 249 10.82 -4.10 -13.87
N ALA A 250 11.63 -3.21 -13.25
CA ALA A 250 12.16 -2.01 -13.87
C ALA A 250 13.20 -2.33 -14.93
#